data_281b82d4d7de450c51075b062e21740c
#
_entry.id   281b82d4d7de450c51075b062e21740c
#
_cell.length_a   1.000
_cell.length_b   1.000
_cell.length_c   1.000
_cell.angle_alpha   90.00
_cell.angle_beta   90.00
_cell.angle_gamma   90.00
#
_symmetry.space_group_name_H-M   'P 1'
#
loop_
_entity.id
_entity.type
_entity.pdbx_description
1 polymer ?
#
loop_
_entity_poly.entity_id
_entity_poly.type
_entity_poly.pdbx_seq_one_letter_code
_entity_poly.pdbx_strand_id
1 'polypeptide(L)'
;MTDPFWEAPDVVERFASRDPDHRLVELIGRYSEPAGVRVLDVGCAGGRNTDLLVRRGFDVHALDAARAMVERSRARIAPLVGREEAAARVRVGRMDELSAYADGAFELVVALGVHHSARSREEWERSVAELARVLRPDGRLLFSQFTPETDLTGEGIVPVPGEPGVYDGFPSGRAVLLTAGALDAALAKHGFEPLEPTATVRVDLERGRRVSANGLYVRVPGRPV
;
A
#
# COMPACT_ATOMS: atom_id res chain seq x y z
N MET A 1 16.08 8.90 4.14
CA MET A 1 16.08 8.32 5.50
C MET A 1 14.65 7.97 5.84
N THR A 2 14.42 6.76 6.37
CA THR A 2 13.11 6.31 6.83
C THR A 2 12.71 7.10 8.08
N ASP A 3 11.42 7.35 8.25
CA ASP A 3 10.91 8.01 9.45
C ASP A 3 11.11 7.10 10.68
N PRO A 4 11.74 7.58 11.77
CA PRO A 4 11.97 6.81 12.99
C PRO A 4 10.70 6.21 13.60
N PHE A 5 9.53 6.81 13.34
CA PHE A 5 8.23 6.30 13.79
C PHE A 5 8.01 4.85 13.33
N TRP A 6 8.35 4.52 12.07
CA TRP A 6 8.14 3.17 11.51
C TRP A 6 9.19 2.15 11.95
N GLU A 7 10.30 2.60 12.54
CA GLU A 7 11.35 1.72 13.10
C GLU A 7 11.13 1.37 14.59
N ALA A 8 10.16 2.04 15.25
CA ALA A 8 9.91 1.83 16.67
C ALA A 8 9.30 0.44 16.94
N PRO A 9 9.85 -0.35 17.91
CA PRO A 9 9.45 -1.74 18.14
C PRO A 9 7.95 -1.92 18.46
N ASP A 10 7.35 -1.00 19.20
CA ASP A 10 5.93 -1.00 19.54
C ASP A 10 5.05 -0.72 18.31
N VAL A 11 5.49 0.14 17.40
CA VAL A 11 4.83 0.39 16.12
C VAL A 11 4.91 -0.85 15.23
N VAL A 12 6.10 -1.45 15.12
CA VAL A 12 6.31 -2.67 14.32
C VAL A 12 5.36 -3.79 14.79
N GLU A 13 5.34 -4.07 16.11
CA GLU A 13 4.50 -5.16 16.63
C GLU A 13 3.01 -4.83 16.53
N ARG A 14 2.61 -3.57 16.76
CA ARG A 14 1.21 -3.13 16.57
C ARG A 14 0.70 -3.35 15.14
N PHE A 15 1.54 -3.17 14.12
CA PHE A 15 1.17 -3.43 12.72
C PHE A 15 1.27 -4.91 12.37
N ALA A 16 2.22 -5.64 12.94
CA ALA A 16 2.41 -7.05 12.70
C ALA A 16 1.30 -7.91 13.33
N SER A 17 0.75 -7.52 14.49
CA SER A 17 -0.27 -8.27 15.22
C SER A 17 -1.69 -8.13 14.67
N ARG A 18 -1.91 -7.21 13.70
CA ARG A 18 -3.23 -7.05 13.08
C ARG A 18 -3.58 -8.23 12.18
N ASP A 19 -4.88 -8.49 12.03
CA ASP A 19 -5.37 -9.41 11.02
C ASP A 19 -5.06 -8.91 9.60
N PRO A 20 -4.96 -9.82 8.62
CA PRO A 20 -4.93 -9.46 7.21
C PRO A 20 -6.12 -8.58 6.82
N ASP A 21 -5.93 -7.72 5.82
CA ASP A 21 -7.01 -6.85 5.35
C ASP A 21 -8.14 -7.68 4.74
N HIS A 22 -9.38 -7.49 5.22
CA HIS A 22 -10.54 -8.26 4.79
C HIS A 22 -10.81 -8.14 3.28
N ARG A 23 -10.54 -6.97 2.66
CA ARG A 23 -10.71 -6.76 1.22
C ARG A 23 -9.73 -7.61 0.42
N LEU A 24 -8.51 -7.76 0.94
CA LEU A 24 -7.53 -8.68 0.34
C LEU A 24 -8.00 -10.12 0.50
N VAL A 25 -8.51 -10.52 1.67
CA VAL A 25 -9.06 -11.88 1.89
C VAL A 25 -10.17 -12.19 0.89
N GLU A 26 -11.10 -11.26 0.69
CA GLU A 26 -12.20 -11.40 -0.28
C GLU A 26 -11.69 -11.46 -1.73
N LEU A 27 -10.76 -10.57 -2.10
CA LEU A 27 -10.21 -10.52 -3.45
C LEU A 27 -9.48 -11.81 -3.80
N ILE A 28 -8.60 -12.30 -2.94
CA ILE A 28 -7.81 -13.50 -3.24
C ILE A 28 -8.64 -14.79 -3.22
N GLY A 29 -9.79 -14.79 -2.55
CA GLY A 29 -10.76 -15.88 -2.62
C GLY A 29 -11.36 -16.10 -4.02
N ARG A 30 -11.20 -15.14 -4.93
CA ARG A 30 -11.67 -15.23 -6.32
C ARG A 30 -10.65 -15.90 -7.26
N TYR A 31 -9.44 -16.22 -6.77
CA TYR A 31 -8.39 -16.89 -7.56
C TYR A 31 -8.43 -18.40 -7.32
N SER A 32 -8.74 -19.16 -8.35
CA SER A 32 -8.75 -20.65 -8.29
C SER A 32 -7.35 -21.24 -8.37
N GLU A 33 -6.42 -20.57 -9.07
CA GLU A 33 -5.03 -21.01 -9.30
C GLU A 33 -4.04 -19.91 -8.90
N PRO A 34 -3.79 -19.72 -7.60
CA PRO A 34 -2.95 -18.63 -7.10
C PRO A 34 -1.45 -18.81 -7.44
N ALA A 35 -0.98 -20.04 -7.67
CA ALA A 35 0.43 -20.34 -7.91
C ALA A 35 1.03 -19.66 -9.17
N GLY A 36 0.18 -19.32 -10.15
CA GLY A 36 0.59 -18.58 -11.35
C GLY A 36 0.48 -17.06 -11.24
N VAL A 37 0.03 -16.53 -10.09
CA VAL A 37 -0.23 -15.11 -9.90
C VAL A 37 0.88 -14.46 -9.11
N ARG A 38 1.64 -13.54 -9.75
CA ARG A 38 2.65 -12.72 -9.08
C ARG A 38 2.02 -11.50 -8.43
N VAL A 39 2.31 -11.34 -7.13
CA VAL A 39 1.76 -10.28 -6.31
C VAL A 39 2.87 -9.41 -5.73
N LEU A 40 2.70 -8.09 -5.77
CA LEU A 40 3.54 -7.13 -5.06
C LEU A 40 2.76 -6.51 -3.90
N ASP A 41 3.25 -6.68 -2.67
CA ASP A 41 2.72 -6.04 -1.46
C ASP A 41 3.58 -4.81 -1.12
N VAL A 42 3.08 -3.62 -1.45
CA VAL A 42 3.79 -2.34 -1.27
C VAL A 42 3.43 -1.73 0.08
N GLY A 43 4.45 -1.47 0.91
CA GLY A 43 4.26 -1.06 2.30
C GLY A 43 3.77 -2.23 3.16
N CYS A 44 4.45 -3.36 3.05
CA CYS A 44 4.01 -4.63 3.66
C CYS A 44 4.00 -4.63 5.19
N ALA A 45 4.63 -3.64 5.83
CA ALA A 45 4.80 -3.52 7.28
C ALA A 45 5.33 -4.85 7.89
N GLY A 46 4.78 -5.31 9.01
CA GLY A 46 5.15 -6.58 9.66
C GLY A 46 4.65 -7.84 8.95
N GLY A 47 4.22 -7.75 7.67
CA GLY A 47 3.99 -8.88 6.78
C GLY A 47 2.67 -9.62 6.95
N ARG A 48 1.64 -9.04 7.56
CA ARG A 48 0.33 -9.71 7.77
C ARG A 48 -0.36 -10.13 6.46
N ASN A 49 -0.35 -9.26 5.46
CA ASN A 49 -0.90 -9.51 4.13
C ASN A 49 0.02 -10.41 3.31
N THR A 50 1.32 -10.16 3.39
CA THR A 50 2.36 -10.99 2.75
C THR A 50 2.26 -12.46 3.20
N ASP A 51 2.14 -12.73 4.51
CA ASP A 51 1.97 -14.08 5.08
C ASP A 51 0.70 -14.76 4.54
N LEU A 52 -0.42 -14.04 4.54
CA LEU A 52 -1.68 -14.54 3.98
C LEU A 52 -1.51 -14.96 2.51
N LEU A 53 -0.91 -14.11 1.69
CA LEU A 53 -0.69 -14.37 0.26
C LEU A 53 0.22 -15.58 0.04
N VAL A 54 1.32 -15.69 0.79
CA VAL A 54 2.23 -16.84 0.75
C VAL A 54 1.50 -18.14 1.14
N ARG A 55 0.70 -18.13 2.23
CA ARG A 55 -0.10 -19.31 2.65
C ARG A 55 -1.14 -19.71 1.64
N ARG A 56 -1.63 -18.79 0.85
CA ARG A 56 -2.60 -19.06 -0.23
C ARG A 56 -1.94 -19.51 -1.53
N GLY A 57 -0.60 -19.58 -1.57
CA GLY A 57 0.16 -20.11 -2.71
C GLY A 57 0.49 -19.12 -3.82
N PHE A 58 0.32 -17.81 -3.58
CA PHE A 58 0.73 -16.78 -4.54
C PHE A 58 2.25 -16.65 -4.62
N ASP A 59 2.77 -16.24 -5.80
CA ASP A 59 4.17 -15.81 -5.94
C ASP A 59 4.29 -14.35 -5.46
N VAL A 60 4.70 -14.17 -4.19
CA VAL A 60 4.65 -12.89 -3.49
C VAL A 60 6.02 -12.25 -3.44
N HIS A 61 6.08 -10.98 -3.83
CA HIS A 61 7.14 -10.05 -3.51
C HIS A 61 6.58 -8.94 -2.62
N ALA A 62 7.41 -8.41 -1.73
CA ALA A 62 6.96 -7.36 -0.80
C ALA A 62 8.08 -6.36 -0.53
N LEU A 63 7.71 -5.12 -0.20
CA LEU A 63 8.66 -4.11 0.22
C LEU A 63 8.08 -3.19 1.29
N ASP A 64 8.96 -2.67 2.11
CA ASP A 64 8.69 -1.58 3.04
C ASP A 64 9.91 -0.69 3.16
N ALA A 65 9.71 0.60 3.42
CA ALA A 65 10.82 1.53 3.60
C ALA A 65 11.52 1.34 4.95
N ALA A 66 10.80 0.86 5.98
CA ALA A 66 11.34 0.63 7.31
C ALA A 66 12.01 -0.76 7.40
N ARG A 67 13.29 -0.76 7.78
CA ARG A 67 14.07 -2.00 7.91
C ARG A 67 13.47 -2.93 8.98
N ALA A 68 13.04 -2.40 10.11
CA ALA A 68 12.43 -3.20 11.18
C ALA A 68 11.14 -3.90 10.72
N MET A 69 10.33 -3.24 9.89
CA MET A 69 9.15 -3.83 9.27
C MET A 69 9.52 -4.98 8.32
N VAL A 70 10.53 -4.76 7.48
CA VAL A 70 11.04 -5.80 6.56
C VAL A 70 11.56 -7.02 7.31
N GLU A 71 12.37 -6.81 8.35
CA GLU A 71 12.90 -7.91 9.17
C GLU A 71 11.78 -8.68 9.86
N ARG A 72 10.77 -7.99 10.38
CA ARG A 72 9.59 -8.61 10.98
C ARG A 72 8.77 -9.42 9.96
N SER A 73 8.60 -8.88 8.74
CA SER A 73 7.91 -9.56 7.65
C SER A 73 8.68 -10.81 7.18
N ARG A 74 10.01 -10.71 7.00
CA ARG A 74 10.88 -11.86 6.68
C ARG A 74 10.77 -12.96 7.73
N ALA A 75 10.88 -12.61 9.02
CA ALA A 75 10.76 -13.55 10.12
C ALA A 75 9.41 -14.27 10.11
N ARG A 76 8.34 -13.57 9.70
CA ARG A 76 6.98 -14.11 9.63
C ARG A 76 6.83 -15.16 8.54
N ILE A 77 7.37 -14.93 7.34
CA ILE A 77 7.21 -15.86 6.21
C ILE A 77 8.31 -16.93 6.14
N ALA A 78 9.44 -16.76 6.81
CA ALA A 78 10.55 -17.71 6.79
C ALA A 78 10.17 -19.16 7.15
N PRO A 79 9.24 -19.43 8.10
CA PRO A 79 8.77 -20.79 8.36
C PRO A 79 8.04 -21.45 7.18
N LEU A 80 7.52 -20.65 6.23
CA LEU A 80 6.73 -21.12 5.08
C LEU A 80 7.60 -21.37 3.85
N VAL A 81 8.58 -20.49 3.61
CA VAL A 81 9.37 -20.50 2.35
C VAL A 81 10.87 -20.72 2.57
N GLY A 82 11.35 -20.71 3.80
CA GLY A 82 12.77 -20.71 4.14
C GLY A 82 13.34 -19.30 4.28
N ARG A 83 14.46 -19.16 5.01
CA ARG A 83 15.07 -17.85 5.32
C ARG A 83 15.62 -17.14 4.08
N GLU A 84 16.26 -17.88 3.20
CA GLU A 84 16.88 -17.35 1.99
C GLU A 84 15.80 -16.79 1.05
N GLU A 85 14.75 -17.55 0.82
CA GLU A 85 13.63 -17.13 -0.01
C GLU A 85 12.87 -15.96 0.60
N ALA A 86 12.65 -15.95 1.92
CA ALA A 86 12.05 -14.82 2.61
C ALA A 86 12.88 -13.52 2.43
N ALA A 87 14.21 -13.62 2.47
CA ALA A 87 15.10 -12.49 2.23
C ALA A 87 15.08 -12.00 0.78
N ALA A 88 14.91 -12.90 -0.19
CA ALA A 88 14.77 -12.58 -1.61
C ALA A 88 13.44 -11.90 -1.93
N ARG A 89 12.35 -12.36 -1.31
CA ARG A 89 10.98 -11.90 -1.57
C ARG A 89 10.63 -10.58 -0.88
N VAL A 90 11.13 -10.35 0.35
CA VAL A 90 10.80 -9.14 1.12
C VAL A 90 12.02 -8.22 1.18
N ARG A 91 11.90 -7.00 0.69
CA ARG A 91 13.02 -6.07 0.53
C ARG A 91 12.76 -4.72 1.21
N VAL A 92 13.85 -4.09 1.66
CA VAL A 92 13.80 -2.67 2.00
C VAL A 92 13.74 -1.89 0.70
N GLY A 93 12.71 -1.05 0.56
CA GLY A 93 12.48 -0.27 -0.66
C GLY A 93 11.40 0.78 -0.47
N ARG A 94 11.43 1.81 -1.31
CA ARG A 94 10.46 2.90 -1.30
C ARG A 94 9.36 2.64 -2.31
N MET A 95 8.14 3.10 -2.02
CA MET A 95 6.98 2.96 -2.91
C MET A 95 7.13 3.74 -4.23
N ASP A 96 7.97 4.78 -4.26
CA ASP A 96 8.24 5.63 -5.42
C ASP A 96 9.51 5.22 -6.20
N GLU A 97 10.09 4.05 -5.86
CA GLU A 97 11.29 3.50 -6.51
C GLU A 97 11.18 1.96 -6.58
N LEU A 98 10.51 1.44 -7.61
CA LEU A 98 10.32 0.01 -7.84
C LEU A 98 11.24 -0.52 -8.96
N SER A 99 12.38 0.13 -9.18
CA SER A 99 13.36 -0.19 -10.25
C SER A 99 13.90 -1.62 -10.20
N ALA A 100 13.81 -2.29 -9.04
CA ALA A 100 14.15 -3.71 -8.89
C ALA A 100 13.19 -4.66 -9.62
N TYR A 101 12.06 -4.16 -10.11
CA TYR A 101 11.03 -4.93 -10.80
C TYR A 101 10.85 -4.44 -12.23
N ALA A 102 10.73 -5.39 -13.16
CA ALA A 102 10.48 -5.10 -14.56
C ALA A 102 9.06 -4.56 -14.80
N ASP A 103 8.86 -3.92 -15.94
CA ASP A 103 7.54 -3.45 -16.40
C ASP A 103 6.61 -4.65 -16.55
N GLY A 104 5.38 -4.51 -16.08
CA GLY A 104 4.35 -5.55 -16.18
C GLY A 104 4.68 -6.85 -15.44
N ALA A 105 5.56 -6.79 -14.42
CA ALA A 105 6.01 -7.96 -13.68
C ALA A 105 4.93 -8.61 -12.80
N PHE A 106 3.84 -7.89 -12.47
CA PHE A 106 2.85 -8.33 -11.49
C PHE A 106 1.43 -8.35 -12.07
N GLU A 107 0.65 -9.36 -11.67
CA GLU A 107 -0.79 -9.49 -11.92
C GLU A 107 -1.63 -8.74 -10.91
N LEU A 108 -1.16 -8.66 -9.68
CA LEU A 108 -1.82 -7.98 -8.59
C LEU A 108 -0.81 -7.13 -7.81
N VAL A 109 -1.16 -5.89 -7.58
CA VAL A 109 -0.45 -5.02 -6.63
C VAL A 109 -1.38 -4.71 -5.46
N VAL A 110 -0.87 -4.86 -4.25
CA VAL A 110 -1.54 -4.54 -3.00
C VAL A 110 -0.84 -3.34 -2.37
N ALA A 111 -1.55 -2.22 -2.20
CA ALA A 111 -1.02 -0.97 -1.68
C ALA A 111 -2.00 -0.39 -0.65
N LEU A 112 -2.00 -0.97 0.55
CA LEU A 112 -3.00 -0.70 1.58
C LEU A 112 -2.45 0.17 2.70
N GLY A 113 -2.80 1.46 2.65
CA GLY A 113 -2.46 2.40 3.71
C GLY A 113 -0.99 2.84 3.72
N VAL A 114 -0.34 2.92 2.56
CA VAL A 114 1.06 3.33 2.41
C VAL A 114 1.18 4.67 1.68
N HIS A 115 0.43 4.90 0.61
CA HIS A 115 0.62 6.06 -0.28
C HIS A 115 0.32 7.41 0.37
N HIS A 116 -0.54 7.45 1.40
CA HIS A 116 -0.73 8.68 2.17
C HIS A 116 0.54 9.13 2.92
N SER A 117 1.53 8.24 3.10
CA SER A 117 2.82 8.59 3.73
C SER A 117 3.78 9.33 2.78
N ALA A 118 3.41 9.58 1.54
CA ALA A 118 4.14 10.49 0.66
C ALA A 118 4.19 11.89 1.27
N ARG A 119 5.36 12.53 1.21
CA ARG A 119 5.61 13.83 1.83
C ARG A 119 5.31 15.02 0.93
N SER A 120 5.13 14.74 -0.37
CA SER A 120 4.74 15.72 -1.39
C SER A 120 3.84 15.06 -2.44
N ARG A 121 3.12 15.91 -3.17
CA ARG A 121 2.31 15.44 -4.29
C ARG A 121 3.15 14.80 -5.39
N GLU A 122 4.34 15.29 -5.62
CA GLU A 122 5.27 14.74 -6.60
C GLU A 122 5.73 13.32 -6.21
N GLU A 123 6.07 13.08 -4.93
CA GLU A 123 6.41 11.74 -4.44
C GLU A 123 5.23 10.78 -4.61
N TRP A 124 4.02 11.24 -4.31
CA TRP A 124 2.80 10.47 -4.50
C TRP A 124 2.56 10.10 -5.98
N GLU A 125 2.69 11.05 -6.89
CA GLU A 125 2.52 10.83 -8.34
C GLU A 125 3.60 9.85 -8.88
N ARG A 126 4.86 10.00 -8.47
CA ARG A 126 5.93 9.03 -8.83
C ARG A 126 5.59 7.63 -8.33
N SER A 127 5.09 7.50 -7.10
CA SER A 127 4.74 6.19 -6.56
C SER A 127 3.62 5.52 -7.34
N VAL A 128 2.61 6.26 -7.76
CA VAL A 128 1.53 5.72 -8.61
C VAL A 128 2.03 5.36 -10.02
N ALA A 129 2.91 6.17 -10.61
CA ALA A 129 3.54 5.84 -11.89
C ALA A 129 4.33 4.52 -11.81
N GLU A 130 5.06 4.28 -10.72
CA GLU A 130 5.76 3.01 -10.49
C GLU A 130 4.79 1.82 -10.34
N LEU A 131 3.66 1.99 -9.62
CA LEU A 131 2.62 0.96 -9.57
C LEU A 131 2.08 0.62 -10.95
N ALA A 132 1.81 1.65 -11.77
CA ALA A 132 1.33 1.46 -13.13
C ALA A 132 2.39 0.76 -14.01
N ARG A 133 3.66 1.09 -13.85
CA ARG A 133 4.75 0.48 -14.61
C ARG A 133 4.91 -1.01 -14.30
N VAL A 134 4.94 -1.38 -13.01
CA VAL A 134 5.20 -2.76 -12.60
C VAL A 134 3.99 -3.68 -12.73
N LEU A 135 2.78 -3.14 -12.78
CA LEU A 135 1.57 -3.91 -12.98
C LEU A 135 1.36 -4.18 -14.48
N ARG A 136 1.07 -5.41 -14.87
CA ARG A 136 0.76 -5.74 -16.28
C ARG A 136 -0.55 -5.10 -16.74
N PRO A 137 -0.76 -4.93 -18.05
CA PRO A 137 -2.08 -4.64 -18.60
C PRO A 137 -3.13 -5.64 -18.07
N ASP A 138 -4.33 -5.16 -17.76
CA ASP A 138 -5.42 -5.91 -17.13
C ASP A 138 -5.10 -6.44 -15.71
N GLY A 139 -3.94 -6.09 -15.17
CA GLY A 139 -3.57 -6.37 -13.78
C GLY A 139 -4.41 -5.54 -12.81
N ARG A 140 -4.53 -6.01 -11.57
CA ARG A 140 -5.37 -5.40 -10.54
C ARG A 140 -4.55 -4.69 -9.49
N LEU A 141 -5.03 -3.52 -9.06
CA LEU A 141 -4.50 -2.74 -7.96
C LEU A 141 -5.53 -2.67 -6.83
N LEU A 142 -5.23 -3.30 -5.70
CA LEU A 142 -6.00 -3.11 -4.46
C LEU A 142 -5.35 -1.96 -3.67
N PHE A 143 -6.06 -0.84 -3.57
CA PHE A 143 -5.52 0.40 -3.06
C PHE A 143 -6.33 0.97 -1.90
N SER A 144 -5.64 1.49 -0.90
CA SER A 144 -6.29 2.34 0.10
C SER A 144 -5.36 3.41 0.64
N GLN A 145 -5.92 4.58 0.92
CA GLN A 145 -5.22 5.66 1.60
C GLN A 145 -6.17 6.50 2.45
N PHE A 146 -5.61 7.32 3.32
CA PHE A 146 -6.41 8.25 4.13
C PHE A 146 -6.93 9.41 3.29
N THR A 147 -8.10 9.93 3.73
CA THR A 147 -8.74 11.12 3.18
C THR A 147 -8.47 12.34 4.05
N PRO A 148 -8.74 13.57 3.56
CA PRO A 148 -8.64 14.79 4.36
C PRO A 148 -9.53 14.85 5.60
N GLU A 149 -10.49 13.92 5.74
CA GLU A 149 -11.35 13.82 6.92
C GLU A 149 -10.68 13.03 8.07
N THR A 150 -9.52 12.40 7.82
CA THR A 150 -8.77 11.64 8.83
C THR A 150 -8.15 12.58 9.85
N ASP A 151 -8.34 12.24 11.12
CA ASP A 151 -7.68 12.87 12.25
C ASP A 151 -7.36 11.77 13.27
N LEU A 152 -6.11 11.33 13.30
CA LEU A 152 -5.69 10.18 14.13
C LEU A 152 -5.49 10.54 15.61
N THR A 153 -5.36 11.83 15.91
CA THR A 153 -4.99 12.33 17.24
C THR A 153 -6.13 13.04 17.97
N GLY A 154 -7.14 13.53 17.23
CA GLY A 154 -8.17 14.41 17.74
C GLY A 154 -7.73 15.88 17.84
N GLU A 155 -6.51 16.20 17.39
CA GLU A 155 -5.95 17.56 17.38
C GLU A 155 -6.15 18.27 16.02
N GLY A 156 -6.64 17.52 15.03
CA GLY A 156 -6.82 17.97 13.67
C GLY A 156 -5.57 17.83 12.80
N ILE A 157 -5.77 18.03 11.51
CA ILE A 157 -4.70 18.08 10.52
C ILE A 157 -4.75 19.43 9.81
N VAL A 158 -3.60 19.92 9.34
CA VAL A 158 -3.48 21.26 8.76
C VAL A 158 -3.03 21.15 7.30
N PRO A 159 -3.81 21.72 6.34
CA PRO A 159 -3.34 21.81 4.95
C PRO A 159 -2.04 22.61 4.84
N VAL A 160 -1.10 22.12 4.04
CA VAL A 160 0.15 22.83 3.77
C VAL A 160 -0.10 23.93 2.74
N PRO A 161 0.19 25.21 3.05
CA PRO A 161 -0.02 26.31 2.12
C PRO A 161 0.75 26.13 0.80
N GLY A 162 0.05 26.25 -0.32
CA GLY A 162 0.65 26.12 -1.65
C GLY A 162 0.89 24.68 -2.14
N GLU A 163 0.57 23.67 -1.32
CA GLU A 163 0.72 22.25 -1.66
C GLU A 163 -0.64 21.52 -1.59
N PRO A 164 -1.47 21.55 -2.65
CA PRO A 164 -2.80 20.93 -2.64
C PRO A 164 -2.77 19.42 -2.35
N GLY A 165 -3.57 19.02 -1.36
CA GLY A 165 -3.66 17.61 -0.94
C GLY A 165 -2.55 17.16 0.02
N VAL A 166 -1.64 18.06 0.43
CA VAL A 166 -0.61 17.79 1.44
C VAL A 166 -1.04 18.37 2.78
N TYR A 167 -0.84 17.59 3.84
CA TYR A 167 -1.26 17.94 5.20
C TYR A 167 -0.13 17.66 6.20
N ASP A 168 -0.03 18.51 7.21
CA ASP A 168 0.74 18.29 8.43
C ASP A 168 -0.19 17.82 9.59
N GLY A 169 0.39 17.26 10.66
CA GLY A 169 -0.35 16.81 11.85
C GLY A 169 -0.46 15.29 11.99
N PHE A 170 0.18 14.52 11.12
CA PHE A 170 0.28 13.07 11.30
C PHE A 170 1.46 12.69 12.20
N PRO A 171 1.34 11.60 12.99
CA PRO A 171 2.45 11.08 13.81
C PRO A 171 3.72 10.76 13.00
N SER A 172 3.55 10.39 11.72
CA SER A 172 4.62 10.11 10.77
C SER A 172 5.04 11.32 9.91
N GLY A 173 4.65 12.54 10.29
CA GLY A 173 4.96 13.77 9.56
C GLY A 173 3.93 14.14 8.50
N ARG A 174 4.37 14.64 7.35
CA ARG A 174 3.47 15.04 6.25
C ARG A 174 2.77 13.85 5.61
N ALA A 175 1.57 14.11 5.11
CA ALA A 175 0.77 13.13 4.40
C ALA A 175 0.10 13.72 3.15
N VAL A 176 -0.05 12.93 2.10
CA VAL A 176 -0.87 13.24 0.93
C VAL A 176 -2.22 12.57 1.09
N LEU A 177 -3.28 13.37 1.19
CA LEU A 177 -4.63 12.88 1.45
C LEU A 177 -5.54 13.27 0.30
N LEU A 178 -6.32 12.31 -0.19
CA LEU A 178 -7.26 12.51 -1.29
C LEU A 178 -8.63 11.97 -0.91
N THR A 179 -9.69 12.68 -1.28
CA THR A 179 -11.05 12.13 -1.26
C THR A 179 -11.16 10.98 -2.27
N ALA A 180 -12.18 10.14 -2.16
CA ALA A 180 -12.39 9.03 -3.10
C ALA A 180 -12.40 9.51 -4.57
N GLY A 181 -13.19 10.55 -4.88
CA GLY A 181 -13.24 11.08 -6.24
C GLY A 181 -11.92 11.71 -6.73
N ALA A 182 -11.17 12.38 -5.83
CA ALA A 182 -9.85 12.91 -6.18
C ALA A 182 -8.82 11.79 -6.39
N LEU A 183 -8.93 10.70 -5.65
CA LEU A 183 -8.12 9.50 -5.81
C LEU A 183 -8.38 8.85 -7.17
N ASP A 184 -9.66 8.60 -7.52
CA ASP A 184 -10.03 8.02 -8.80
C ASP A 184 -9.53 8.87 -9.97
N ALA A 185 -9.73 10.20 -9.90
CA ALA A 185 -9.24 11.12 -10.92
C ALA A 185 -7.70 11.13 -11.05
N ALA A 186 -6.99 10.98 -9.93
CA ALA A 186 -5.53 10.93 -9.93
C ALA A 186 -5.01 9.60 -10.51
N LEU A 187 -5.58 8.47 -10.08
CA LEU A 187 -5.23 7.14 -10.58
C LEU A 187 -5.56 6.97 -12.08
N ALA A 188 -6.64 7.59 -12.56
CA ALA A 188 -7.03 7.55 -13.97
C ALA A 188 -5.95 8.17 -14.90
N LYS A 189 -5.18 9.16 -14.43
CA LYS A 189 -4.06 9.75 -15.18
C LYS A 189 -2.94 8.74 -15.46
N HIS A 190 -2.83 7.72 -14.62
CA HIS A 190 -1.85 6.65 -14.72
C HIS A 190 -2.44 5.35 -15.31
N GLY A 191 -3.59 5.45 -15.98
CA GLY A 191 -4.20 4.32 -16.67
C GLY A 191 -4.95 3.33 -15.77
N PHE A 192 -5.35 3.73 -14.57
CA PHE A 192 -6.20 2.92 -13.70
C PHE A 192 -7.67 3.29 -13.83
N GLU A 193 -8.53 2.29 -13.87
CA GLU A 193 -9.97 2.46 -13.80
C GLU A 193 -10.54 1.67 -12.61
N PRO A 194 -11.45 2.24 -11.81
CA PRO A 194 -12.04 1.52 -10.70
C PRO A 194 -12.98 0.43 -11.24
N LEU A 195 -12.86 -0.79 -10.69
CA LEU A 195 -13.75 -1.92 -11.00
C LEU A 195 -15.11 -1.81 -10.29
N GLU A 196 -15.12 -1.10 -9.17
CA GLU A 196 -16.29 -0.82 -8.34
C GLU A 196 -16.14 0.62 -7.81
N PRO A 197 -17.23 1.31 -7.43
CA PRO A 197 -17.13 2.64 -6.84
C PRO A 197 -16.17 2.67 -5.65
N THR A 198 -15.20 3.60 -5.65
CA THR A 198 -14.26 3.76 -4.54
C THR A 198 -14.98 4.15 -3.26
N ALA A 199 -14.93 3.28 -2.27
CA ALA A 199 -15.65 3.44 -1.01
C ALA A 199 -14.90 4.35 -0.04
N THR A 200 -15.61 5.25 0.62
CA THR A 200 -15.10 5.99 1.78
C THR A 200 -15.55 5.27 3.05
N VAL A 201 -14.58 4.85 3.87
CA VAL A 201 -14.83 4.12 5.12
C VAL A 201 -14.33 4.95 6.29
N ARG A 202 -15.22 5.23 7.24
CA ARG A 202 -14.94 5.91 8.50
C ARG A 202 -14.88 4.91 9.65
N VAL A 203 -13.89 5.07 10.49
CA VAL A 203 -13.76 4.37 11.77
C VAL A 203 -13.46 5.40 12.84
N ASP A 204 -14.33 5.52 13.81
CA ASP A 204 -14.11 6.38 14.98
C ASP A 204 -13.10 5.70 15.92
N LEU A 205 -12.17 6.48 16.44
CA LEU A 205 -11.10 6.05 17.34
C LEU A 205 -11.39 6.62 18.74
N GLU A 206 -10.64 6.20 19.74
CA GLU A 206 -10.72 6.78 21.08
C GLU A 206 -10.45 8.29 21.05
N ARG A 207 -9.48 8.71 20.22
CA ARG A 207 -9.21 10.13 19.95
C ARG A 207 -9.23 10.32 18.43
N GLY A 208 -10.24 11.05 17.94
CA GLY A 208 -10.33 11.36 16.52
C GLY A 208 -10.98 10.26 15.66
N ARG A 209 -10.55 10.14 14.41
CA ARG A 209 -11.14 9.22 13.42
C ARG A 209 -10.17 8.86 12.33
N ARG A 210 -10.34 7.70 11.78
CA ARG A 210 -9.69 7.26 10.53
C ARG A 210 -10.73 7.24 9.43
N VAL A 211 -10.47 7.94 8.34
CA VAL A 211 -11.31 7.93 7.13
C VAL A 211 -10.43 7.56 5.94
N SER A 212 -10.78 6.50 5.24
CA SER A 212 -9.99 5.99 4.12
C SER A 212 -10.82 5.86 2.85
N ALA A 213 -10.23 6.20 1.72
CA ALA A 213 -10.70 5.84 0.40
C ALA A 213 -10.11 4.47 0.03
N ASN A 214 -10.97 3.54 -0.39
CA ASN A 214 -10.64 2.14 -0.65
C ASN A 214 -11.19 1.75 -2.01
N GLY A 215 -10.34 1.28 -2.91
CA GLY A 215 -10.73 0.90 -4.26
C GLY A 215 -9.98 -0.33 -4.77
N LEU A 216 -10.63 -1.02 -5.70
CA LEU A 216 -10.03 -2.04 -6.54
C LEU A 216 -10.04 -1.52 -7.98
N TYR A 217 -8.87 -1.43 -8.59
CA TYR A 217 -8.68 -0.85 -9.91
C TYR A 217 -8.12 -1.90 -10.89
N VAL A 218 -8.34 -1.68 -12.16
CA VAL A 218 -7.68 -2.40 -13.25
C VAL A 218 -6.77 -1.44 -14.02
N ARG A 219 -5.60 -1.93 -14.44
CA ARG A 219 -4.73 -1.19 -15.36
C ARG A 219 -5.23 -1.36 -16.79
N VAL A 220 -5.69 -0.26 -17.41
CA VAL A 220 -6.22 -0.26 -18.78
C VAL A 220 -5.07 -0.23 -19.79
N PRO A 221 -5.05 -1.14 -20.79
CA PRO A 221 -4.06 -1.14 -21.86
C PRO A 221 -4.08 0.17 -22.67
N GLY A 222 -2.90 0.63 -23.12
CA GLY A 222 -2.80 1.72 -24.11
C GLY A 222 -3.00 3.14 -23.59
N ARG A 223 -3.27 3.35 -22.31
CA ARG A 223 -3.12 4.68 -21.70
C ARG A 223 -1.67 4.93 -21.31
N PRO A 224 -1.08 6.09 -21.67
CA PRO A 224 0.29 6.42 -21.27
C PRO A 224 0.42 6.45 -19.75
N VAL A 225 1.55 5.94 -19.25
CA VAL A 225 1.99 6.06 -17.86
C VAL A 225 2.67 7.40 -17.68
#